data_893dc7fda2949050dcbf86ac3ecc6cdb
#
_entry.id   893dc7fda2949050dcbf86ac3ecc6cdb
#
_cell.length_a   1.000
_cell.length_b   1.000
_cell.length_c   1.000
_cell.angle_alpha   90.00
_cell.angle_beta   90.00
_cell.angle_gamma   90.00
#
_symmetry.space_group_name_H-M   'P 1'
#
loop_
_entity.id
_entity.type
_entity.pdbx_description
1 polymer ?
#
loop_
_entity_poly.entity_id
_entity_poly.type
_entity_poly.pdbx_seq_one_letter_code
_entity_poly.pdbx_strand_id
1 'polypeptide(L)'
;FHLPISLFTFIFNFIVFIIGALILGKKFALQTLISTFYYPFILGVFELSFQGFYLTDDILINTLFAGVLVGVAIAIVIKAGASTGGMDIPPLILNKLFKIPVSISMYVFDTLIVLAQFGFSDVRQCLYGIVLIFIYTMVIDKILVMGAQKIEVKINTIP
;
A
#
# COMPACT_ATOMS: atom_id res chain seq x y z
N PHE A 1 -27.00 -12.39 -10.20
CA PHE A 1 -25.97 -13.03 -9.37
C PHE A 1 -25.57 -12.03 -8.28
N HIS A 2 -26.16 -12.15 -7.07
CA HIS A 2 -25.75 -11.36 -5.91
C HIS A 2 -24.60 -12.11 -5.20
N LEU A 3 -23.38 -12.04 -5.75
CA LEU A 3 -22.21 -12.45 -4.97
C LEU A 3 -22.00 -11.43 -3.86
N PRO A 4 -21.90 -11.86 -2.59
CA PRO A 4 -21.57 -10.93 -1.51
C PRO A 4 -20.19 -10.31 -1.77
N ILE A 5 -20.08 -9.00 -1.58
CA ILE A 5 -18.84 -8.23 -1.81
C ILE A 5 -17.64 -8.86 -1.10
N SER A 6 -17.88 -9.40 0.11
CA SER A 6 -16.87 -10.08 0.91
C SER A 6 -16.28 -11.33 0.19
N LEU A 7 -17.11 -12.12 -0.47
CA LEU A 7 -16.67 -13.30 -1.21
C LEU A 7 -15.86 -12.90 -2.44
N PHE A 8 -16.32 -11.89 -3.18
CA PHE A 8 -15.58 -11.34 -4.33
C PHE A 8 -14.19 -10.84 -3.92
N THR A 9 -14.13 -10.04 -2.85
CA THR A 9 -12.87 -9.50 -2.34
C THR A 9 -11.94 -10.61 -1.86
N PHE A 10 -12.47 -11.63 -1.18
CA PHE A 10 -11.69 -12.78 -0.73
C PHE A 10 -11.07 -13.54 -1.91
N ILE A 11 -11.88 -13.88 -2.93
CA ILE A 11 -11.41 -14.60 -4.13
C ILE A 11 -10.35 -13.77 -4.86
N PHE A 12 -10.61 -12.48 -5.06
CA PHE A 12 -9.69 -11.57 -5.73
C PHE A 12 -8.34 -11.51 -4.99
N ASN A 13 -8.34 -11.23 -3.69
CA ASN A 13 -7.13 -11.16 -2.88
C ASN A 13 -6.39 -12.51 -2.85
N PHE A 14 -7.11 -13.62 -2.82
CA PHE A 14 -6.51 -14.96 -2.84
C PHE A 14 -5.80 -15.25 -4.17
N ILE A 15 -6.42 -14.90 -5.30
CA ILE A 15 -5.81 -15.05 -6.63
C ILE A 15 -4.56 -14.18 -6.74
N VAL A 16 -4.66 -12.91 -6.35
CA VAL A 16 -3.54 -11.96 -6.38
C VAL A 16 -2.39 -12.42 -5.47
N PHE A 17 -2.71 -12.97 -4.29
CA PHE A 17 -1.73 -13.55 -3.37
C PHE A 17 -1.00 -14.75 -4.00
N ILE A 18 -1.73 -15.68 -4.65
CA ILE A 18 -1.10 -16.84 -5.33
C ILE A 18 -0.14 -16.37 -6.44
N ILE A 19 -0.58 -15.43 -7.28
CA ILE A 19 0.26 -14.86 -8.34
C ILE A 19 1.49 -14.19 -7.74
N GLY A 20 1.31 -13.40 -6.67
CA GLY A 20 2.39 -12.77 -5.93
C GLY A 20 3.37 -13.79 -5.36
N ALA A 21 2.88 -14.86 -4.74
CA ALA A 21 3.71 -15.93 -4.18
C ALA A 21 4.55 -16.65 -5.25
N LEU A 22 3.97 -16.91 -6.42
CA LEU A 22 4.68 -17.53 -7.54
C LEU A 22 5.76 -16.61 -8.14
N ILE A 23 5.46 -15.33 -8.29
CA ILE A 23 6.36 -14.37 -8.91
C ILE A 23 7.41 -13.85 -7.92
N LEU A 24 6.99 -13.42 -6.72
CA LEU A 24 7.85 -12.79 -5.71
C LEU A 24 8.60 -13.83 -4.84
N GLY A 25 8.06 -15.05 -4.76
CA GLY A 25 8.72 -16.19 -4.13
C GLY A 25 8.22 -16.53 -2.72
N LYS A 26 8.70 -17.67 -2.20
CA LYS A 26 8.21 -18.24 -0.93
C LYS A 26 8.42 -17.34 0.29
N LYS A 27 9.53 -16.60 0.34
CA LYS A 27 9.82 -15.69 1.45
C LYS A 27 8.78 -14.57 1.52
N PHE A 28 8.44 -13.98 0.37
CA PHE A 28 7.37 -13.00 0.25
C PHE A 28 6.03 -13.56 0.72
N ALA A 29 5.68 -14.77 0.25
CA ALA A 29 4.42 -15.41 0.61
C ALA A 29 4.28 -15.61 2.13
N LEU A 30 5.31 -16.12 2.80
CA LEU A 30 5.30 -16.33 4.26
C LEU A 30 5.19 -15.00 5.02
N GLN A 31 5.96 -14.00 4.63
CA GLN A 31 5.92 -12.68 5.28
C GLN A 31 4.57 -12.00 5.07
N THR A 32 3.99 -12.10 3.87
CA THR A 32 2.67 -11.57 3.56
C THR A 32 1.56 -12.28 4.34
N LEU A 33 1.63 -13.60 4.49
CA LEU A 33 0.68 -14.35 5.33
C LEU A 33 0.70 -13.83 6.78
N ILE A 34 1.89 -13.69 7.36
CA ILE A 34 2.03 -13.14 8.72
C ILE A 34 1.40 -11.74 8.80
N SER A 35 1.72 -10.87 7.86
CA SER A 35 1.17 -9.50 7.77
C SER A 35 -0.35 -9.50 7.69
N THR A 36 -0.93 -10.36 6.85
CA THR A 36 -2.37 -10.46 6.62
C THR A 36 -3.15 -10.85 7.87
N PHE A 37 -2.58 -11.67 8.74
CA PHE A 37 -3.20 -12.03 10.02
C PHE A 37 -2.89 -11.04 11.14
N TYR A 38 -1.66 -10.51 11.15
CA TYR A 38 -1.21 -9.60 12.19
C TYR A 38 -1.90 -8.24 12.11
N TYR A 39 -2.14 -7.72 10.92
CA TYR A 39 -2.77 -6.42 10.70
C TYR A 39 -4.17 -6.31 11.33
N PRO A 40 -5.15 -7.20 11.03
CA PRO A 40 -6.47 -7.12 11.63
C PRO A 40 -6.44 -7.31 13.16
N PHE A 41 -5.53 -8.15 13.65
CA PHE A 41 -5.37 -8.36 15.09
C PHE A 41 -4.94 -7.09 15.81
N ILE A 42 -3.88 -6.43 15.30
CA ILE A 42 -3.40 -5.16 15.88
C ILE A 42 -4.44 -4.06 15.73
N LEU A 43 -5.10 -3.96 14.56
CA LEU A 43 -6.17 -2.99 14.35
C LEU A 43 -7.28 -3.16 15.40
N GLY A 44 -7.73 -4.38 15.66
CA GLY A 44 -8.74 -4.65 16.68
C GLY A 44 -8.30 -4.25 18.09
N VAL A 45 -7.01 -4.46 18.44
CA VAL A 45 -6.47 -3.99 19.73
C VAL A 45 -6.49 -2.46 19.81
N PHE A 46 -6.10 -1.77 18.73
CA PHE A 46 -6.15 -0.31 18.68
C PHE A 46 -7.58 0.23 18.78
N GLU A 47 -8.53 -0.34 18.04
CA GLU A 47 -9.93 0.06 18.09
C GLU A 47 -10.51 -0.07 19.49
N LEU A 48 -10.21 -1.16 20.20
CA LEU A 48 -10.64 -1.35 21.58
C LEU A 48 -9.97 -0.39 22.57
N SER A 49 -8.69 -0.06 22.35
CA SER A 49 -7.91 0.77 23.27
C SER A 49 -8.18 2.27 23.11
N PHE A 50 -8.54 2.71 21.91
CA PHE A 50 -8.73 4.14 21.57
C PHE A 50 -10.17 4.47 21.18
N GLN A 51 -11.16 3.75 21.73
CA GLN A 51 -12.57 4.04 21.50
C GLN A 51 -12.89 5.49 21.91
N GLY A 52 -13.43 6.26 20.95
CA GLY A 52 -13.82 7.66 21.20
C GLY A 52 -12.68 8.68 21.19
N PHE A 53 -11.46 8.27 20.85
CA PHE A 53 -10.36 9.22 20.68
C PHE A 53 -10.42 9.84 19.27
N TYR A 54 -10.71 11.13 19.22
CA TYR A 54 -10.69 11.93 17.98
C TYR A 54 -9.62 12.99 18.11
N LEU A 55 -8.69 13.04 17.14
CA LEU A 55 -7.63 14.03 17.14
C LEU A 55 -8.17 15.40 16.67
N THR A 56 -9.05 15.40 15.68
CA THR A 56 -9.68 16.58 15.10
C THR A 56 -10.92 16.21 14.29
N ASP A 57 -11.86 17.13 14.18
CA ASP A 57 -13.05 17.00 13.32
C ASP A 57 -12.76 17.44 11.88
N ASP A 58 -11.61 18.00 11.61
CA ASP A 58 -11.22 18.46 10.27
C ASP A 58 -10.78 17.26 9.41
N ILE A 59 -11.59 16.96 8.40
CA ILE A 59 -11.36 15.84 7.47
C ILE A 59 -10.05 16.03 6.70
N LEU A 60 -9.68 17.25 6.33
CA LEU A 60 -8.45 17.51 5.59
C LEU A 60 -7.22 17.19 6.44
N ILE A 61 -7.20 17.65 7.68
CA ILE A 61 -6.11 17.37 8.62
C ILE A 61 -6.01 15.85 8.85
N ASN A 62 -7.13 15.19 9.09
CA ASN A 62 -7.16 13.72 9.24
C ASN A 62 -6.62 13.01 8.00
N THR A 63 -7.00 13.47 6.80
CA THR A 63 -6.51 12.90 5.53
C THR A 63 -5.00 13.06 5.37
N LEU A 64 -4.45 14.21 5.71
CA LEU A 64 -3.01 14.49 5.65
C LEU A 64 -2.22 13.55 6.58
N PHE A 65 -2.62 13.50 7.86
CA PHE A 65 -1.97 12.63 8.84
C PHE A 65 -2.12 11.14 8.50
N ALA A 66 -3.32 10.71 8.09
CA ALA A 66 -3.56 9.33 7.66
C ALA A 66 -2.67 8.96 6.47
N GLY A 67 -2.53 9.85 5.46
CA GLY A 67 -1.68 9.62 4.31
C GLY A 67 -0.21 9.41 4.69
N VAL A 68 0.31 10.22 5.60
CA VAL A 68 1.69 10.05 6.10
C VAL A 68 1.85 8.73 6.84
N LEU A 69 0.97 8.42 7.80
CA LEU A 69 1.06 7.21 8.62
C LEU A 69 0.92 5.94 7.79
N VAL A 70 -0.07 5.90 6.89
CA VAL A 70 -0.29 4.78 5.96
C VAL A 70 0.92 4.61 5.05
N GLY A 71 1.45 5.70 4.49
CA GLY A 71 2.64 5.67 3.63
C GLY A 71 3.87 5.10 4.33
N VAL A 72 4.12 5.51 5.58
CA VAL A 72 5.21 4.97 6.40
C VAL A 72 4.99 3.48 6.67
N ALA A 73 3.79 3.08 7.09
CA ALA A 73 3.46 1.70 7.40
C ALA A 73 3.66 0.77 6.17
N ILE A 74 3.09 1.13 5.03
CA ILE A 74 3.24 0.36 3.78
C ILE A 74 4.71 0.29 3.35
N ALA A 75 5.44 1.40 3.41
CA ALA A 75 6.85 1.42 3.02
C ALA A 75 7.71 0.49 3.90
N ILE A 76 7.45 0.41 5.20
CA ILE A 76 8.13 -0.51 6.11
C ILE A 76 7.84 -1.96 5.74
N VAL A 77 6.58 -2.30 5.47
CA VAL A 77 6.16 -3.65 5.05
C VAL A 77 6.83 -4.04 3.74
N ILE A 78 6.86 -3.15 2.75
CA ILE A 78 7.51 -3.39 1.46
C ILE A 78 9.03 -3.56 1.64
N LYS A 79 9.70 -2.75 2.47
CA LYS A 79 11.12 -2.91 2.80
C LYS A 79 11.43 -4.24 3.49
N ALA A 80 10.51 -4.73 4.29
CA ALA A 80 10.63 -6.06 4.88
C ALA A 80 10.46 -7.19 3.86
N GLY A 81 10.10 -6.88 2.62
CA GLY A 81 9.87 -7.86 1.54
C GLY A 81 8.51 -8.53 1.61
N ALA A 82 7.53 -7.87 2.22
CA ALA A 82 6.16 -8.34 2.40
C ALA A 82 5.15 -7.41 1.73
N SER A 83 3.88 -7.77 1.83
CA SER A 83 2.71 -6.98 1.46
C SER A 83 1.69 -7.04 2.60
N THR A 84 0.75 -6.12 2.63
CA THR A 84 -0.40 -6.19 3.55
C THR A 84 -1.43 -7.26 3.13
N GLY A 85 -1.23 -7.88 1.96
CA GLY A 85 -2.09 -8.95 1.43
C GLY A 85 -3.25 -8.45 0.57
N GLY A 86 -3.19 -7.22 0.08
CA GLY A 86 -4.24 -6.59 -0.71
C GLY A 86 -3.77 -6.10 -2.09
N MET A 87 -4.29 -4.94 -2.49
CA MET A 87 -3.99 -4.27 -3.76
C MET A 87 -2.55 -3.76 -3.91
N ASP A 88 -1.74 -3.83 -2.88
CA ASP A 88 -0.30 -3.54 -2.92
C ASP A 88 0.55 -4.65 -3.57
N ILE A 89 0.01 -5.86 -3.76
CA ILE A 89 0.72 -6.96 -4.44
C ILE A 89 0.95 -6.69 -5.94
N PRO A 90 -0.05 -6.26 -6.74
CA PRO A 90 0.16 -5.95 -8.16
C PRO A 90 1.28 -4.94 -8.43
N PRO A 91 1.40 -3.80 -7.72
CA PRO A 91 2.55 -2.91 -7.81
C PRO A 91 3.91 -3.58 -7.57
N LEU A 92 3.99 -4.49 -6.60
CA LEU A 92 5.22 -5.24 -6.31
C LEU A 92 5.59 -6.19 -7.45
N ILE A 93 4.59 -6.84 -8.07
CA ILE A 93 4.78 -7.69 -9.24
C ILE A 93 5.30 -6.85 -10.42
N LEU A 94 4.68 -5.69 -10.70
CA LEU A 94 5.13 -4.78 -11.76
C LEU A 94 6.56 -4.28 -11.52
N ASN A 95 6.90 -3.97 -10.28
CA ASN A 95 8.27 -3.58 -9.94
C ASN A 95 9.27 -4.71 -10.22
N LYS A 96 8.93 -5.96 -9.87
CA LYS A 96 9.81 -7.10 -10.13
C LYS A 96 9.98 -7.41 -11.60
N LEU A 97 8.90 -7.37 -12.38
CA LEU A 97 8.90 -7.75 -13.80
C LEU A 97 9.41 -6.62 -14.72
N PHE A 98 8.94 -5.40 -14.48
CA PHE A 98 9.16 -4.26 -15.38
C PHE A 98 10.04 -3.16 -14.79
N LYS A 99 10.49 -3.31 -13.52
CA LYS A 99 11.28 -2.29 -12.80
C LYS A 99 10.58 -0.94 -12.63
N ILE A 100 9.24 -0.92 -12.74
CA ILE A 100 8.44 0.28 -12.47
C ILE A 100 8.47 0.54 -10.97
N PRO A 101 8.71 1.79 -10.51
CA PRO A 101 8.65 2.13 -9.09
C PRO A 101 7.30 1.74 -8.47
N VAL A 102 7.35 1.14 -7.27
CA VAL A 102 6.14 0.67 -6.58
C VAL A 102 5.17 1.82 -6.32
N SER A 103 5.70 2.98 -5.91
CA SER A 103 4.92 4.19 -5.65
C SER A 103 4.11 4.66 -6.87
N ILE A 104 4.72 4.65 -8.06
CA ILE A 104 4.04 5.03 -9.31
C ILE A 104 2.91 4.04 -9.63
N SER A 105 3.18 2.75 -9.51
CA SER A 105 2.18 1.72 -9.78
C SER A 105 1.01 1.82 -8.80
N MET A 106 1.27 2.03 -7.50
CA MET A 106 0.22 2.26 -6.50
C MET A 106 -0.60 3.50 -6.82
N TYR A 107 0.07 4.62 -7.12
CA TYR A 107 -0.62 5.86 -7.49
C TYR A 107 -1.60 5.65 -8.66
N VAL A 108 -1.16 4.93 -9.71
CA VAL A 108 -2.00 4.67 -10.89
C VAL A 108 -3.19 3.77 -10.53
N PHE A 109 -2.95 2.63 -9.86
CA PHE A 109 -4.03 1.70 -9.51
C PHE A 109 -5.06 2.35 -8.59
N ASP A 110 -4.62 3.03 -7.54
CA ASP A 110 -5.53 3.60 -6.56
C ASP A 110 -6.28 4.81 -7.13
N THR A 111 -5.62 5.62 -7.98
CA THR A 111 -6.30 6.70 -8.71
C THR A 111 -7.39 6.14 -9.64
N LEU A 112 -7.12 5.06 -10.37
CA LEU A 112 -8.13 4.40 -11.21
C LEU A 112 -9.31 3.90 -10.39
N ILE A 113 -9.05 3.32 -9.21
CA ILE A 113 -10.11 2.86 -8.29
C ILE A 113 -10.96 4.04 -7.83
N VAL A 114 -10.35 5.15 -7.40
CA VAL A 114 -11.08 6.34 -6.96
C VAL A 114 -11.87 6.95 -8.12
N LEU A 115 -11.31 7.02 -9.33
CA LEU A 115 -12.04 7.49 -10.50
C LEU A 115 -13.26 6.60 -10.82
N ALA A 116 -13.14 5.28 -10.67
CA ALA A 116 -14.26 4.38 -10.84
C ALA A 116 -15.36 4.59 -9.78
N GLN A 117 -15.01 5.10 -8.59
CA GLN A 117 -15.96 5.40 -7.52
C GLN A 117 -16.74 6.71 -7.73
N PHE A 118 -16.28 7.61 -8.61
CA PHE A 118 -16.95 8.90 -8.85
C PHE A 118 -18.43 8.79 -9.22
N GLY A 119 -18.83 7.67 -9.84
CA GLY A 119 -20.23 7.41 -10.18
C GLY A 119 -21.10 6.91 -9.03
N PHE A 120 -20.51 6.51 -7.90
CA PHE A 120 -21.17 5.83 -6.79
C PHE A 120 -20.94 6.47 -5.43
N SER A 121 -19.98 7.37 -5.31
CA SER A 121 -19.58 8.02 -4.06
C SER A 121 -19.69 9.54 -4.16
N ASP A 122 -19.73 10.21 -3.00
CA ASP A 122 -19.70 11.67 -2.93
C ASP A 122 -18.37 12.20 -3.51
N VAL A 123 -18.49 13.21 -4.39
CA VAL A 123 -17.34 13.88 -5.01
C VAL A 123 -16.34 14.38 -3.97
N ARG A 124 -16.81 14.89 -2.83
CA ARG A 124 -15.95 15.34 -1.75
C ARG A 124 -15.07 14.21 -1.20
N GLN A 125 -15.64 13.02 -1.00
CA GLN A 125 -14.90 11.84 -0.53
C GLN A 125 -13.86 11.39 -1.55
N CYS A 126 -14.19 11.40 -2.83
CA CYS A 126 -13.26 11.09 -3.92
C CYS A 126 -12.08 12.06 -3.96
N LEU A 127 -12.32 13.37 -3.77
CA LEU A 127 -11.26 14.38 -3.72
C LEU A 127 -10.31 14.17 -2.53
N TYR A 128 -10.83 13.88 -1.34
CA TYR A 128 -9.98 13.52 -0.20
C TYR A 128 -9.22 12.21 -0.44
N GLY A 129 -9.83 11.25 -1.12
CA GLY A 129 -9.16 10.01 -1.55
C GLY A 129 -7.97 10.29 -2.45
N ILE A 130 -8.09 11.18 -3.44
CA ILE A 130 -6.98 11.58 -4.33
C ILE A 130 -5.85 12.24 -3.54
N VAL A 131 -6.18 13.14 -2.61
CA VAL A 131 -5.19 13.78 -1.72
C VAL A 131 -4.47 12.73 -0.87
N LEU A 132 -5.21 11.79 -0.29
CA LEU A 132 -4.66 10.70 0.50
C LEU A 132 -3.68 9.85 -0.33
N ILE A 133 -4.08 9.42 -1.53
CA ILE A 133 -3.25 8.63 -2.44
C ILE A 133 -1.96 9.36 -2.78
N PHE A 134 -2.04 10.63 -3.11
CA PHE A 134 -0.87 11.45 -3.43
C PHE A 134 0.13 11.52 -2.27
N ILE A 135 -0.36 11.73 -1.05
CA ILE A 135 0.50 11.85 0.13
C ILE A 135 1.19 10.52 0.45
N TYR A 136 0.42 9.42 0.57
CA TYR A 136 1.05 8.16 0.98
C TYR A 136 1.98 7.60 -0.10
N THR A 137 1.69 7.78 -1.39
CA THR A 137 2.60 7.35 -2.46
C THR A 137 3.90 8.16 -2.49
N MET A 138 3.84 9.47 -2.21
CA MET A 138 5.06 10.30 -2.03
C MET A 138 5.90 9.83 -0.85
N VAL A 139 5.26 9.48 0.27
CA VAL A 139 5.94 8.99 1.47
C VAL A 139 6.60 7.62 1.18
N ILE A 140 5.87 6.72 0.53
CA ILE A 140 6.40 5.40 0.12
C ILE A 140 7.64 5.60 -0.77
N ASP A 141 7.55 6.45 -1.79
CA ASP A 141 8.66 6.70 -2.71
C ASP A 141 9.91 7.18 -1.95
N LYS A 142 9.75 8.21 -1.13
CA LYS A 142 10.86 8.73 -0.32
C LYS A 142 11.51 7.67 0.57
N ILE A 143 10.70 6.89 1.27
CA ILE A 143 11.21 5.86 2.19
C ILE A 143 11.90 4.74 1.42
N LEU A 144 11.35 4.29 0.28
CA LEU A 144 11.96 3.24 -0.52
C LEU A 144 13.28 3.69 -1.16
N VAL A 145 13.34 4.91 -1.67
CA VAL A 145 14.55 5.49 -2.27
C VAL A 145 15.64 5.73 -1.22
N MET A 146 15.31 6.23 -0.02
CA MET A 146 16.27 6.43 1.08
C MET A 146 16.97 5.12 1.51
N GLY A 147 16.38 3.95 1.24
CA GLY A 147 17.01 2.66 1.50
C GLY A 147 17.82 2.10 0.34
N ALA A 148 17.73 2.72 -0.83
CA ALA A 148 18.34 2.26 -2.08
C ALA A 148 19.53 3.12 -2.54
N GLN A 149 20.16 3.89 -1.65
CA GLN A 149 21.39 4.60 -1.99
C GLN A 149 22.45 3.57 -2.38
N LYS A 150 22.55 3.31 -3.67
CA LYS A 150 23.73 2.65 -4.26
C LYS A 150 24.88 3.62 -4.11
N ILE A 151 25.89 3.25 -3.33
CA ILE A 151 27.18 3.93 -3.32
C ILE A 151 27.79 3.67 -4.70
N GLU A 152 27.73 4.64 -5.61
CA GLU A 152 28.54 4.62 -6.83
C GLU A 152 30.01 4.84 -6.39
N VAL A 153 30.74 3.77 -6.26
CA VAL A 153 32.20 3.84 -6.15
C VAL A 153 32.74 4.13 -7.56
N LYS A 154 32.98 5.41 -7.87
CA LYS A 154 33.78 5.79 -9.03
C LYS A 154 35.23 5.38 -8.75
N ILE A 155 35.64 4.23 -9.27
CA ILE A 155 37.04 3.85 -9.33
C ILE A 155 37.65 4.69 -10.47
N ASN A 156 38.28 5.81 -10.13
CA ASN A 156 39.14 6.54 -11.04
C ASN A 156 40.42 5.72 -11.19
N THR A 157 40.51 4.92 -12.24
CA THR A 157 41.78 4.33 -12.71
C THR A 157 42.59 5.45 -13.32
N ILE A 158 43.61 5.92 -12.60
CA ILE A 158 44.64 6.82 -13.12
C ILE A 158 45.56 5.96 -14.01
N PRO A 159 45.87 6.35 -15.25
CA PRO A 159 46.76 5.63 -16.12
C PRO A 159 48.20 5.64 -15.64
#